data_2636dfe408e5e147cab55cfe5dca42b4
#
_entry.id   2636dfe408e5e147cab55cfe5dca42b4
#
_cell.length_a   1.000
_cell.length_b   1.000
_cell.length_c   1.000
_cell.angle_alpha   90.00
_cell.angle_beta   90.00
_cell.angle_gamma   90.00
#
_symmetry.space_group_name_H-M   'P 1'
#
loop_
_entity.id
_entity.type
_entity.pdbx_description
1 polymer ?
#
loop_
_entity_poly.entity_id
_entity_poly.type
_entity_poly.pdbx_seq_one_letter_code
_entity_poly.pdbx_strand_id
1 'polypeptide(L)'
;MARININNLTKQFEHVTALDDVTLELEAGQIVGLLGPNGSGKTTLIKLMNGLLTPTAGSILINDMEPGIETKKIVAYLPDRNALPEYMTTDQLISLYEDFFEDFNRAKAEAMINDLGIDPRLTLKKMSKGTKEKLQLCLVMARDAQVYLLDEPIGGVDPATRDYILRTIISNYNENAVVIISTHLIADIESVLDDVIFIREGKIVLHESAEMIREEKEESIDQLFREVFKC
;
A
#
# COMPACT_ATOMS: atom_id res chain seq x y z
N MET A 1 -1.96 -14.34 13.45
CA MET A 1 -1.37 -13.93 12.16
C MET A 1 -2.34 -12.96 11.51
N ALA A 2 -1.85 -11.93 10.85
CA ALA A 2 -2.71 -10.95 10.18
C ALA A 2 -3.50 -11.63 9.04
N ARG A 3 -4.77 -11.24 8.87
CA ARG A 3 -5.65 -11.76 7.82
C ARG A 3 -6.62 -10.69 7.36
N ILE A 4 -6.87 -10.66 6.05
CA ILE A 4 -7.88 -9.79 5.45
C ILE A 4 -8.88 -10.67 4.72
N ASN A 5 -10.15 -10.57 5.07
CA ASN A 5 -11.25 -11.24 4.39
C ASN A 5 -12.17 -10.21 3.74
N ILE A 6 -12.42 -10.36 2.46
CA ILE A 6 -13.31 -9.53 1.67
C ILE A 6 -14.35 -10.44 1.03
N ASN A 7 -15.64 -10.16 1.29
CA ASN A 7 -16.74 -10.99 0.82
C ASN A 7 -17.75 -10.18 0.02
N ASN A 8 -17.91 -10.51 -1.26
CA ASN A 8 -18.88 -9.93 -2.20
C ASN A 8 -18.91 -8.40 -2.16
N LEU A 9 -17.72 -7.78 -2.05
CA LEU A 9 -17.56 -6.36 -1.83
C LEU A 9 -17.93 -5.56 -3.07
N THR A 10 -18.90 -4.66 -2.93
CA THR A 10 -19.32 -3.74 -3.99
C THR A 10 -19.22 -2.30 -3.51
N LYS A 11 -18.68 -1.42 -4.36
CA LYS A 11 -18.66 0.03 -4.13
C LYS A 11 -19.16 0.78 -5.34
N GLN A 12 -20.23 1.55 -5.12
CA GLN A 12 -20.81 2.43 -6.13
C GLN A 12 -20.68 3.89 -5.70
N PHE A 13 -20.41 4.76 -6.67
CA PHE A 13 -20.42 6.22 -6.55
C PHE A 13 -21.41 6.74 -7.58
N GLU A 14 -22.56 7.26 -7.15
CA GLU A 14 -23.63 7.76 -8.04
C GLU A 14 -23.92 6.77 -9.19
N HIS A 15 -23.32 6.97 -10.36
CA HIS A 15 -23.55 6.17 -11.56
C HIS A 15 -22.37 5.25 -11.92
N VAL A 16 -21.31 5.22 -11.11
CA VAL A 16 -20.10 4.42 -11.38
C VAL A 16 -19.95 3.32 -10.35
N THR A 17 -19.90 2.08 -10.81
CA THR A 17 -19.50 0.94 -9.97
C THR A 17 -17.97 0.84 -10.00
N ALA A 18 -17.34 1.23 -8.89
CA ALA A 18 -15.89 1.22 -8.75
C ALA A 18 -15.33 -0.15 -8.33
N LEU A 19 -16.12 -0.94 -7.60
CA LEU A 19 -15.86 -2.34 -7.27
C LEU A 19 -17.16 -3.13 -7.43
N ASP A 20 -17.08 -4.31 -8.01
CA ASP A 20 -18.22 -5.15 -8.34
C ASP A 20 -17.94 -6.60 -7.92
N ASP A 21 -18.57 -7.02 -6.81
CA ASP A 21 -18.55 -8.39 -6.28
C ASP A 21 -17.14 -8.94 -6.00
N VAL A 22 -16.29 -8.15 -5.35
CA VAL A 22 -14.91 -8.55 -5.03
C VAL A 22 -14.90 -9.48 -3.82
N THR A 23 -14.30 -10.66 -3.98
CA THR A 23 -14.05 -11.63 -2.89
C THR A 23 -12.58 -12.00 -2.89
N LEU A 24 -11.90 -11.82 -1.74
CA LEU A 24 -10.46 -12.06 -1.55
C LEU A 24 -10.20 -12.52 -0.11
N GLU A 25 -9.21 -13.38 0.04
CA GLU A 25 -8.62 -13.76 1.32
C GLU A 25 -7.11 -13.57 1.24
N LEU A 26 -6.52 -12.81 2.17
CA LEU A 26 -5.09 -12.53 2.22
C LEU A 26 -4.56 -12.88 3.61
N GLU A 27 -3.42 -13.54 3.65
CA GLU A 27 -2.77 -14.00 4.88
C GLU A 27 -1.45 -13.27 5.13
N ALA A 28 -1.00 -13.30 6.38
CA ALA A 28 0.26 -12.72 6.82
C ALA A 28 1.48 -13.35 6.13
N GLY A 29 2.56 -12.57 6.06
CA GLY A 29 3.84 -13.03 5.53
C GLY A 29 3.98 -12.88 4.02
N GLN A 30 3.06 -12.14 3.37
CA GLN A 30 3.06 -11.96 1.92
C GLN A 30 3.12 -10.49 1.53
N ILE A 31 3.90 -10.22 0.48
CA ILE A 31 3.85 -8.95 -0.27
C ILE A 31 2.95 -9.18 -1.49
N VAL A 32 1.77 -8.58 -1.44
CA VAL A 32 0.71 -8.75 -2.43
C VAL A 32 0.70 -7.57 -3.41
N GLY A 33 0.85 -7.84 -4.68
CA GLY A 33 0.70 -6.86 -5.75
C GLY A 33 -0.76 -6.69 -6.16
N LEU A 34 -1.37 -5.55 -5.86
CA LEU A 34 -2.69 -5.17 -6.40
C LEU A 34 -2.50 -4.39 -7.71
N LEU A 35 -2.57 -5.10 -8.83
CA LEU A 35 -2.13 -4.64 -10.15
C LEU A 35 -3.32 -4.37 -11.08
N GLY A 36 -3.25 -3.28 -11.81
CA GLY A 36 -4.30 -2.91 -12.76
C GLY A 36 -4.10 -1.53 -13.36
N PRO A 37 -4.77 -1.19 -14.46
CA PRO A 37 -4.69 0.13 -15.06
C PRO A 37 -5.28 1.22 -14.16
N ASN A 38 -5.03 2.47 -14.51
CA ASN A 38 -5.65 3.60 -13.81
C ASN A 38 -7.18 3.52 -13.92
N GLY A 39 -7.88 3.76 -12.82
CA GLY A 39 -9.35 3.67 -12.75
C GLY A 39 -9.90 2.25 -12.57
N SER A 40 -9.07 1.21 -12.43
CA SER A 40 -9.54 -0.17 -12.26
C SER A 40 -10.17 -0.49 -10.90
N GLY A 41 -10.03 0.39 -9.89
CA GLY A 41 -10.60 0.19 -8.55
C GLY A 41 -9.59 0.02 -7.42
N LYS A 42 -8.25 -0.05 -7.69
CA LYS A 42 -7.19 -0.26 -6.68
C LYS A 42 -7.29 0.68 -5.47
N THR A 43 -7.22 1.98 -5.72
CA THR A 43 -7.32 3.00 -4.65
C THR A 43 -8.65 2.93 -3.90
N THR A 44 -9.74 2.57 -4.59
CA THR A 44 -11.05 2.39 -3.94
C THR A 44 -11.03 1.21 -2.97
N LEU A 45 -10.45 0.08 -3.37
CA LEU A 45 -10.30 -1.11 -2.52
C LEU A 45 -9.43 -0.80 -1.30
N ILE A 46 -8.27 -0.16 -1.50
CA ILE A 46 -7.38 0.27 -0.40
C ILE A 46 -8.09 1.21 0.57
N LYS A 47 -8.84 2.20 0.08
CA LYS A 47 -9.58 3.13 0.92
C LYS A 47 -10.70 2.47 1.72
N LEU A 48 -11.35 1.45 1.17
CA LEU A 48 -12.34 0.64 1.88
C LEU A 48 -11.67 -0.18 3.00
N MET A 49 -10.56 -0.85 2.71
CA MET A 49 -9.78 -1.58 3.74
C MET A 49 -9.27 -0.65 4.85
N ASN A 50 -8.92 0.59 4.53
CA ASN A 50 -8.50 1.58 5.53
C ASN A 50 -9.67 2.30 6.24
N GLY A 51 -10.94 1.94 5.94
CA GLY A 51 -12.11 2.59 6.54
C GLY A 51 -12.28 4.07 6.18
N LEU A 52 -11.70 4.51 5.05
CA LEU A 52 -11.90 5.86 4.49
C LEU A 52 -13.14 5.95 3.59
N LEU A 53 -13.64 4.80 3.16
CA LEU A 53 -14.89 4.64 2.42
C LEU A 53 -15.71 3.54 3.09
N THR A 54 -17.05 3.61 2.90
CA THR A 54 -17.98 2.57 3.35
C THR A 54 -18.41 1.74 2.15
N PRO A 55 -18.48 0.41 2.25
CA PRO A 55 -19.03 -0.46 1.21
C PRO A 55 -20.48 -0.09 0.85
N THR A 56 -20.87 -0.31 -0.40
CA THR A 56 -22.28 -0.26 -0.81
C THR A 56 -22.97 -1.60 -0.53
N ALA A 57 -22.23 -2.72 -0.70
CA ALA A 57 -22.65 -4.07 -0.33
C ALA A 57 -21.43 -4.93 -0.01
N GLY A 58 -21.64 -6.07 0.62
CA GLY A 58 -20.58 -6.98 1.06
C GLY A 58 -19.88 -6.51 2.33
N SER A 59 -18.74 -7.12 2.66
CA SER A 59 -18.01 -6.85 3.91
C SER A 59 -16.50 -6.96 3.74
N ILE A 60 -15.78 -6.30 4.64
CA ILE A 60 -14.34 -6.42 4.81
C ILE A 60 -14.08 -6.68 6.29
N LEU A 61 -13.22 -7.65 6.59
CA LEU A 61 -12.72 -7.92 7.92
C LEU A 61 -11.19 -7.93 7.90
N ILE A 62 -10.59 -7.22 8.85
CA ILE A 62 -9.14 -7.24 9.12
C ILE A 62 -8.99 -7.81 10.53
N ASN A 63 -8.39 -8.99 10.65
CA ASN A 63 -8.32 -9.73 11.92
C ASN A 63 -9.69 -9.84 12.59
N ASP A 64 -10.71 -10.24 11.82
CA ASP A 64 -12.11 -10.37 12.24
C ASP A 64 -12.79 -9.06 12.70
N MET A 65 -12.17 -7.90 12.47
CA MET A 65 -12.71 -6.57 12.77
C MET A 65 -13.09 -5.83 11.49
N GLU A 66 -14.23 -5.14 11.50
CA GLU A 66 -14.58 -4.21 10.42
C GLU A 66 -13.63 -3.01 10.39
N PRO A 67 -13.30 -2.46 9.18
CA PRO A 67 -12.48 -1.27 9.06
C PRO A 67 -13.03 -0.09 9.88
N GLY A 68 -12.25 0.39 10.85
CA GLY A 68 -12.65 1.43 11.78
C GLY A 68 -11.53 1.91 12.69
N ILE A 69 -11.85 2.43 13.84
CA ILE A 69 -10.88 2.99 14.80
C ILE A 69 -9.88 1.92 15.25
N GLU A 70 -10.36 0.72 15.58
CA GLU A 70 -9.50 -0.36 16.07
C GLU A 70 -8.55 -0.88 14.99
N THR A 71 -9.02 -1.03 13.76
CA THR A 71 -8.16 -1.48 12.67
C THR A 71 -7.10 -0.44 12.30
N LYS A 72 -7.34 0.88 12.50
CA LYS A 72 -6.34 1.92 12.28
C LYS A 72 -5.13 1.83 13.20
N LYS A 73 -5.26 1.16 14.34
CA LYS A 73 -4.14 0.90 15.25
C LYS A 73 -3.14 -0.10 14.68
N ILE A 74 -3.60 -1.00 13.80
CA ILE A 74 -2.82 -2.10 13.22
C ILE A 74 -2.60 -1.99 11.71
N VAL A 75 -3.19 -0.98 11.05
CA VAL A 75 -3.07 -0.71 9.62
C VAL A 75 -2.20 0.52 9.40
N ALA A 76 -1.10 0.35 8.67
CA ALA A 76 -0.27 1.45 8.17
C ALA A 76 -0.67 1.76 6.73
N TYR A 77 -1.02 3.01 6.44
CA TYR A 77 -1.50 3.45 5.13
C TYR A 77 -0.61 4.52 4.51
N LEU A 78 -0.12 4.26 3.31
CA LEU A 78 0.56 5.23 2.46
C LEU A 78 -0.38 5.61 1.32
N PRO A 79 -0.93 6.83 1.28
CA PRO A 79 -1.77 7.29 0.18
C PRO A 79 -0.95 7.64 -1.07
N ASP A 80 -1.61 7.63 -2.24
CA ASP A 80 -1.07 8.03 -3.55
C ASP A 80 -0.55 9.47 -3.61
N ARG A 81 -0.98 10.30 -2.67
CA ARG A 81 -0.57 11.71 -2.55
C ARG A 81 -0.09 12.01 -1.16
N ASN A 82 0.86 12.94 -1.06
CA ASN A 82 1.31 13.39 0.24
C ASN A 82 0.15 14.00 1.04
N ALA A 83 -0.14 13.40 2.19
CA ALA A 83 -1.21 13.82 3.12
C ALA A 83 -0.67 14.54 4.36
N LEU A 84 0.65 14.71 4.47
CA LEU A 84 1.28 15.33 5.64
C LEU A 84 1.08 16.85 5.67
N PRO A 85 0.88 17.47 6.85
CA PRO A 85 0.74 18.92 6.99
C PRO A 85 2.02 19.66 6.58
N GLU A 86 1.95 20.51 5.56
CA GLU A 86 3.13 21.18 4.99
C GLU A 86 3.81 22.18 5.94
N TYR A 87 3.11 22.66 6.96
CA TYR A 87 3.63 23.60 7.95
C TYR A 87 4.45 22.95 9.07
N MET A 88 4.35 21.63 9.23
CA MET A 88 5.08 20.89 10.27
C MET A 88 6.53 20.63 9.84
N THR A 89 7.41 20.58 10.83
CA THR A 89 8.78 20.10 10.66
C THR A 89 8.81 18.57 10.71
N THR A 90 9.91 17.97 10.25
CA THR A 90 10.13 16.52 10.34
C THR A 90 10.02 16.01 11.78
N ASP A 91 10.64 16.70 12.73
CA ASP A 91 10.58 16.33 14.16
C ASP A 91 9.15 16.39 14.73
N GLN A 92 8.38 17.42 14.35
CA GLN A 92 6.97 17.52 14.73
C GLN A 92 6.12 16.39 14.15
N LEU A 93 6.42 15.94 12.92
CA LEU A 93 5.73 14.80 12.32
C LEU A 93 6.08 13.48 13.01
N ILE A 94 7.35 13.27 13.37
CA ILE A 94 7.77 12.10 14.16
C ILE A 94 6.99 12.06 15.47
N SER A 95 6.94 13.19 16.21
CA SER A 95 6.19 13.28 17.47
C SER A 95 4.69 13.07 17.27
N LEU A 96 4.12 13.58 16.19
CA LEU A 96 2.72 13.36 15.84
C LEU A 96 2.41 11.88 15.62
N TYR A 97 3.26 11.15 14.90
CA TYR A 97 3.09 9.72 14.67
C TYR A 97 3.25 8.91 15.97
N GLU A 98 4.20 9.27 16.82
CA GLU A 98 4.41 8.65 18.13
C GLU A 98 3.19 8.85 19.06
N ASP A 99 2.55 10.03 19.02
CA ASP A 99 1.35 10.32 19.81
C ASP A 99 0.10 9.56 19.30
N PHE A 100 0.01 9.32 17.98
CA PHE A 100 -1.19 8.69 17.38
C PHE A 100 -1.11 7.17 17.26
N PHE A 101 0.09 6.59 17.17
CA PHE A 101 0.28 5.17 16.86
C PHE A 101 1.17 4.51 17.91
N GLU A 102 0.59 3.65 18.73
CA GLU A 102 1.30 2.90 19.78
C GLU A 102 2.39 1.96 19.20
N ASP A 103 2.21 1.52 17.95
CA ASP A 103 3.14 0.67 17.19
C ASP A 103 4.23 1.46 16.45
N PHE A 104 4.31 2.78 16.65
CA PHE A 104 5.32 3.60 15.97
C PHE A 104 6.68 3.51 16.65
N ASN A 105 7.71 3.20 15.89
CA ASN A 105 9.09 3.13 16.35
C ASN A 105 9.85 4.41 15.97
N ARG A 106 9.95 5.34 16.91
CA ARG A 106 10.65 6.62 16.73
C ARG A 106 12.10 6.44 16.30
N ALA A 107 12.85 5.54 16.93
CA ALA A 107 14.25 5.31 16.60
C ALA A 107 14.44 4.81 15.17
N LYS A 108 13.53 3.94 14.70
CA LYS A 108 13.49 3.47 13.31
C LYS A 108 13.20 4.60 12.33
N ALA A 109 12.23 5.47 12.65
CA ALA A 109 11.91 6.65 11.83
C ALA A 109 13.11 7.59 11.72
N GLU A 110 13.73 7.95 12.85
CA GLU A 110 14.90 8.83 12.91
C GLU A 110 16.08 8.27 12.11
N ALA A 111 16.35 6.95 12.21
CA ALA A 111 17.41 6.31 11.45
C ALA A 111 17.16 6.44 9.92
N MET A 112 15.99 6.05 9.43
CA MET A 112 15.65 6.17 8.01
C MET A 112 15.69 7.62 7.49
N ILE A 113 15.24 8.58 8.30
CA ILE A 113 15.24 9.99 7.95
C ILE A 113 16.65 10.57 7.93
N ASN A 114 17.52 10.16 8.87
CA ASN A 114 18.92 10.54 8.88
C ASN A 114 19.68 9.99 7.65
N ASP A 115 19.40 8.76 7.24
CA ASP A 115 19.99 8.15 6.01
C ASP A 115 19.61 8.94 4.74
N LEU A 116 18.45 9.62 4.75
CA LEU A 116 18.05 10.52 3.68
C LEU A 116 18.71 11.91 3.74
N GLY A 117 19.43 12.23 4.81
CA GLY A 117 20.03 13.53 5.03
C GLY A 117 19.00 14.66 5.22
N ILE A 118 17.82 14.34 5.71
CA ILE A 118 16.75 15.33 5.94
C ILE A 118 16.99 16.03 7.28
N ASP A 119 17.10 17.36 7.25
CA ASP A 119 17.18 18.18 8.47
C ASP A 119 15.86 18.06 9.27
N PRO A 120 15.88 17.60 10.53
CA PRO A 120 14.69 17.47 11.38
C PRO A 120 13.90 18.76 11.57
N ARG A 121 14.56 19.91 11.43
CA ARG A 121 13.96 21.25 11.60
C ARG A 121 13.33 21.80 10.33
N LEU A 122 13.56 21.14 9.19
CA LEU A 122 13.01 21.59 7.92
C LEU A 122 11.50 21.32 7.86
N THR A 123 10.73 22.34 7.48
CA THR A 123 9.29 22.17 7.24
C THR A 123 9.05 21.49 5.89
N LEU A 124 7.99 20.69 5.80
CA LEU A 124 7.62 20.00 4.56
C LEU A 124 7.46 20.96 3.39
N LYS A 125 6.92 22.16 3.63
CA LYS A 125 6.74 23.18 2.59
C LYS A 125 8.03 23.51 1.84
N LYS A 126 9.20 23.38 2.48
CA LYS A 126 10.52 23.66 1.90
C LYS A 126 11.16 22.45 1.22
N MET A 127 10.56 21.28 1.30
CA MET A 127 11.08 20.06 0.70
C MET A 127 10.65 19.90 -0.75
N SER A 128 11.47 19.21 -1.54
CA SER A 128 11.08 18.76 -2.87
C SER A 128 9.95 17.72 -2.79
N LYS A 129 9.21 17.48 -3.89
CA LYS A 129 8.18 16.46 -3.95
C LYS A 129 8.72 15.08 -3.55
N GLY A 130 9.84 14.65 -4.17
CA GLY A 130 10.44 13.34 -3.87
C GLY A 130 10.94 13.22 -2.41
N THR A 131 11.42 14.31 -1.78
CA THR A 131 11.80 14.31 -0.38
C THR A 131 10.58 14.10 0.54
N LYS A 132 9.46 14.77 0.22
CA LYS A 132 8.18 14.60 0.96
C LYS A 132 7.66 13.15 0.86
N GLU A 133 7.73 12.55 -0.32
CA GLU A 133 7.31 11.16 -0.56
C GLU A 133 8.16 10.18 0.24
N LYS A 134 9.49 10.34 0.21
CA LYS A 134 10.41 9.52 1.02
C LYS A 134 10.17 9.68 2.52
N LEU A 135 9.97 10.92 3.00
CA LEU A 135 9.66 11.16 4.41
C LEU A 135 8.35 10.49 4.83
N GLN A 136 7.29 10.63 4.02
CA GLN A 136 6.00 10.00 4.31
C GLN A 136 6.14 8.48 4.35
N LEU A 137 6.89 7.87 3.44
CA LEU A 137 7.20 6.45 3.47
C LEU A 137 7.92 6.05 4.76
N CYS A 138 8.96 6.78 5.16
CA CYS A 138 9.70 6.48 6.40
C CYS A 138 8.79 6.48 7.63
N LEU A 139 7.88 7.46 7.74
CA LEU A 139 6.92 7.53 8.84
C LEU A 139 5.94 6.33 8.84
N VAL A 140 5.46 5.92 7.66
CA VAL A 140 4.57 4.76 7.52
C VAL A 140 5.31 3.46 7.84
N MET A 141 6.53 3.27 7.32
CA MET A 141 7.33 2.06 7.51
C MET A 141 7.99 1.98 8.90
N ALA A 142 7.99 3.07 9.66
CA ALA A 142 8.43 3.08 11.05
C ALA A 142 7.37 2.50 12.02
N ARG A 143 6.16 2.24 11.57
CA ARG A 143 5.15 1.50 12.32
C ARG A 143 5.46 0.00 12.28
N ASP A 144 5.18 -0.71 13.37
CA ASP A 144 5.18 -2.19 13.43
C ASP A 144 3.75 -2.72 13.20
N ALA A 145 3.21 -2.37 12.04
CA ALA A 145 1.83 -2.66 11.69
C ALA A 145 1.62 -4.13 11.30
N GLN A 146 0.38 -4.60 11.43
CA GLN A 146 -0.02 -5.94 10.97
C GLN A 146 -0.47 -5.93 9.50
N VAL A 147 -0.88 -4.77 8.98
CA VAL A 147 -1.25 -4.58 7.59
C VAL A 147 -0.65 -3.29 7.06
N TYR A 148 0.02 -3.35 5.93
CA TYR A 148 0.50 -2.17 5.19
C TYR A 148 -0.28 -2.04 3.89
N LEU A 149 -0.94 -0.91 3.71
CA LEU A 149 -1.68 -0.54 2.50
C LEU A 149 -0.92 0.58 1.80
N LEU A 150 -0.21 0.26 0.71
CA LEU A 150 0.65 1.18 0.00
C LEU A 150 0.04 1.50 -1.38
N ASP A 151 -0.54 2.70 -1.51
CA ASP A 151 -1.25 3.11 -2.73
C ASP A 151 -0.33 3.89 -3.67
N GLU A 152 0.05 3.26 -4.80
CA GLU A 152 0.97 3.79 -5.83
C GLU A 152 2.30 4.33 -5.26
N PRO A 153 3.01 3.61 -4.36
CA PRO A 153 4.18 4.13 -3.64
C PRO A 153 5.33 4.57 -4.56
N ILE A 154 5.43 4.01 -5.76
CA ILE A 154 6.46 4.30 -6.76
C ILE A 154 5.94 5.13 -7.94
N GLY A 155 4.70 5.60 -7.87
CA GLY A 155 4.05 6.36 -8.93
C GLY A 155 4.64 7.77 -9.07
N GLY A 156 5.04 8.15 -10.28
CA GLY A 156 5.46 9.52 -10.58
C GLY A 156 6.79 9.97 -9.95
N VAL A 157 7.64 9.05 -9.51
CA VAL A 157 8.99 9.30 -9.00
C VAL A 157 10.07 8.83 -9.99
N ASP A 158 11.28 9.37 -9.87
CA ASP A 158 12.42 8.96 -10.68
C ASP A 158 12.92 7.54 -10.31
N PRO A 159 13.67 6.85 -11.20
CA PRO A 159 14.12 5.46 -10.95
C PRO A 159 14.92 5.29 -9.66
N ALA A 160 15.83 6.20 -9.31
CA ALA A 160 16.63 6.09 -8.09
C ALA A 160 15.76 6.20 -6.82
N THR A 161 14.72 7.02 -6.89
CA THR A 161 13.74 7.13 -5.81
C THR A 161 12.88 5.87 -5.70
N ARG A 162 12.52 5.21 -6.83
CA ARG A 162 11.80 3.90 -6.80
C ARG A 162 12.61 2.83 -6.09
N ASP A 163 13.88 2.68 -6.45
CA ASP A 163 14.79 1.72 -5.81
C ASP A 163 14.88 1.95 -4.30
N TYR A 164 14.97 3.22 -3.88
CA TYR A 164 14.98 3.56 -2.45
C TYR A 164 13.67 3.15 -1.77
N ILE A 165 12.52 3.47 -2.37
CA ILE A 165 11.18 3.14 -1.84
C ILE A 165 11.05 1.62 -1.66
N LEU A 166 11.35 0.83 -2.69
CA LEU A 166 11.22 -0.62 -2.64
C LEU A 166 12.14 -1.24 -1.59
N ARG A 167 13.41 -0.82 -1.53
CA ARG A 167 14.33 -1.28 -0.47
C ARG A 167 13.81 -0.93 0.91
N THR A 168 13.29 0.29 1.10
CA THR A 168 12.73 0.72 2.39
C THR A 168 11.54 -0.13 2.80
N ILE A 169 10.62 -0.45 1.87
CA ILE A 169 9.48 -1.33 2.13
C ILE A 169 9.99 -2.72 2.56
N ILE A 170 10.81 -3.38 1.72
CA ILE A 170 11.29 -4.75 1.95
C ILE A 170 12.09 -4.88 3.26
N SER A 171 12.93 -3.89 3.59
CA SER A 171 13.79 -3.95 4.78
C SER A 171 13.08 -3.55 6.08
N ASN A 172 11.86 -3.03 6.01
CA ASN A 172 11.23 -2.39 7.17
C ASN A 172 9.80 -2.84 7.48
N TYR A 173 9.18 -3.71 6.68
CA TYR A 173 7.87 -4.25 7.06
C TYR A 173 8.01 -5.36 8.12
N ASN A 174 6.92 -5.62 8.84
CA ASN A 174 6.83 -6.74 9.77
C ASN A 174 6.58 -8.03 8.96
N GLU A 175 7.48 -9.02 9.06
CA GLU A 175 7.38 -10.29 8.33
C GLU A 175 6.10 -11.10 8.62
N ASN A 176 5.38 -10.76 9.70
CA ASN A 176 4.08 -11.35 10.02
C ASN A 176 2.90 -10.47 9.58
N ALA A 177 3.17 -9.42 8.79
CA ALA A 177 2.13 -8.54 8.25
C ALA A 177 1.65 -8.99 6.88
N VAL A 178 0.50 -8.47 6.46
CA VAL A 178 0.07 -8.43 5.06
C VAL A 178 0.53 -7.11 4.47
N VAL A 179 1.30 -7.14 3.39
CA VAL A 179 1.71 -5.92 2.66
C VAL A 179 0.99 -5.88 1.32
N ILE A 180 0.19 -4.86 1.06
CA ILE A 180 -0.48 -4.66 -0.22
C ILE A 180 0.13 -3.44 -0.91
N ILE A 181 0.69 -3.65 -2.09
CA ILE A 181 1.25 -2.60 -2.94
C ILE A 181 0.37 -2.46 -4.18
N SER A 182 -0.34 -1.33 -4.30
CA SER A 182 -1.04 -1.03 -5.55
C SER A 182 -0.12 -0.34 -6.52
N THR A 183 -0.11 -0.77 -7.78
CA THR A 183 0.60 -0.06 -8.84
C THR A 183 0.15 -0.48 -10.23
N HIS A 184 0.50 0.32 -11.21
CA HIS A 184 0.45 0.00 -12.64
C HIS A 184 1.87 -0.20 -13.23
N LEU A 185 2.93 -0.03 -12.42
CA LEU A 185 4.34 -0.17 -12.80
C LEU A 185 4.87 -1.54 -12.38
N ILE A 186 4.42 -2.59 -13.05
CA ILE A 186 4.61 -3.98 -12.64
C ILE A 186 6.06 -4.42 -12.70
N ALA A 187 6.74 -4.11 -13.82
CA ALA A 187 8.14 -4.48 -14.02
C ALA A 187 9.08 -3.97 -12.91
N ASP A 188 8.72 -2.88 -12.23
CA ASP A 188 9.53 -2.32 -11.16
C ASP A 188 9.40 -3.11 -9.84
N ILE A 189 8.27 -3.82 -9.61
CA ILE A 189 7.99 -4.49 -8.33
C ILE A 189 7.87 -6.01 -8.42
N GLU A 190 7.74 -6.60 -9.61
CA GLU A 190 7.45 -8.03 -9.77
C GLU A 190 8.44 -8.96 -9.05
N SER A 191 9.70 -8.52 -8.89
CA SER A 191 10.74 -9.31 -8.21
C SER A 191 10.54 -9.46 -6.71
N VAL A 192 9.70 -8.63 -6.10
CA VAL A 192 9.48 -8.59 -4.64
C VAL A 192 8.10 -9.11 -4.24
N LEU A 193 7.26 -9.48 -5.20
CA LEU A 193 5.90 -9.97 -4.95
C LEU A 193 5.90 -11.46 -4.64
N ASP A 194 5.15 -11.83 -3.61
CA ASP A 194 4.81 -13.21 -3.25
C ASP A 194 3.48 -13.62 -3.86
N ASP A 195 2.53 -12.68 -3.95
CA ASP A 195 1.18 -12.91 -4.45
C ASP A 195 0.71 -11.78 -5.36
N VAL A 196 -0.18 -12.06 -6.30
CA VAL A 196 -0.57 -11.14 -7.36
C VAL A 196 -2.09 -11.14 -7.56
N ILE A 197 -2.66 -9.95 -7.50
CA ILE A 197 -4.08 -9.71 -7.78
C ILE A 197 -4.19 -8.77 -8.96
N PHE A 198 -4.84 -9.21 -10.05
CA PHE A 198 -5.18 -8.35 -11.17
C PHE A 198 -6.62 -7.85 -11.02
N ILE A 199 -6.78 -6.52 -11.06
CA ILE A 199 -8.09 -5.87 -10.99
C ILE A 199 -8.38 -5.07 -12.26
N ARG A 200 -9.55 -5.32 -12.88
CA ARG A 200 -10.03 -4.64 -14.08
C ARG A 200 -11.50 -4.27 -13.90
N GLU A 201 -11.84 -2.99 -14.13
CA GLU A 201 -13.21 -2.49 -14.07
C GLU A 201 -13.94 -2.88 -12.77
N GLY A 202 -13.22 -2.81 -11.65
CA GLY A 202 -13.76 -3.15 -10.33
C GLY A 202 -13.86 -4.64 -10.00
N LYS A 203 -13.40 -5.54 -10.88
CA LYS A 203 -13.46 -6.99 -10.67
C LYS A 203 -12.07 -7.60 -10.56
N ILE A 204 -11.92 -8.61 -9.72
CA ILE A 204 -10.71 -9.42 -9.70
C ILE A 204 -10.76 -10.37 -10.90
N VAL A 205 -9.75 -10.28 -11.76
CA VAL A 205 -9.63 -11.11 -12.97
C VAL A 205 -8.59 -12.21 -12.81
N LEU A 206 -7.68 -12.07 -11.81
CA LEU A 206 -6.69 -13.08 -11.46
C LEU A 206 -6.27 -12.88 -10.00
N HIS A 207 -6.07 -13.98 -9.27
CA HIS A 207 -5.41 -14.04 -7.97
C HIS A 207 -4.58 -15.31 -7.93
N GLU A 208 -3.25 -15.17 -7.97
CA GLU A 208 -2.30 -16.29 -8.01
C GLU A 208 -0.99 -15.92 -7.33
N SER A 209 -0.26 -16.93 -6.80
CA SER A 209 1.08 -16.69 -6.28
C SER A 209 2.05 -16.30 -7.40
N ALA A 210 2.97 -15.41 -7.08
CA ALA A 210 4.01 -14.97 -8.04
C ALA A 210 4.92 -16.14 -8.49
N GLU A 211 5.14 -17.11 -7.59
CA GLU A 211 5.91 -18.33 -7.88
C GLU A 211 5.21 -19.18 -8.94
N MET A 212 3.90 -19.46 -8.78
CA MET A 212 3.13 -20.21 -9.78
C MET A 212 3.14 -19.56 -11.16
N ILE A 213 3.03 -18.21 -11.23
CA ILE A 213 3.10 -17.50 -12.49
C ILE A 213 4.46 -17.74 -13.17
N ARG A 214 5.56 -17.67 -12.41
CA ARG A 214 6.92 -17.82 -12.94
C ARG A 214 7.25 -19.26 -13.36
N GLU A 215 6.80 -20.25 -12.58
CA GLU A 215 7.14 -21.67 -12.79
C GLU A 215 6.22 -22.36 -13.81
N GLU A 216 4.89 -22.18 -13.70
CA GLU A 216 3.94 -22.89 -14.55
C GLU A 216 3.73 -22.23 -15.92
N LYS A 217 3.80 -20.89 -15.97
CA LYS A 217 3.56 -20.14 -17.20
C LYS A 217 4.85 -19.77 -17.94
N GLU A 218 6.01 -19.95 -17.27
CA GLU A 218 7.33 -19.54 -17.80
C GLU A 218 7.36 -18.07 -18.26
N GLU A 219 6.54 -17.21 -17.62
CA GLU A 219 6.37 -15.81 -17.98
C GLU A 219 6.66 -14.88 -16.78
N SER A 220 7.03 -13.63 -17.06
CA SER A 220 7.06 -12.61 -16.01
C SER A 220 5.63 -12.14 -15.69
N ILE A 221 5.44 -11.58 -14.47
CA ILE A 221 4.16 -11.01 -14.06
C ILE A 221 3.76 -9.86 -15.01
N ASP A 222 4.73 -9.06 -15.48
CA ASP A 222 4.49 -7.99 -16.46
C ASP A 222 4.03 -8.54 -17.82
N GLN A 223 4.57 -9.67 -18.30
CA GLN A 223 4.12 -10.31 -19.52
C GLN A 223 2.69 -10.82 -19.38
N LEU A 224 2.38 -11.57 -18.33
CA LEU A 224 1.02 -12.05 -18.07
C LEU A 224 0.04 -10.89 -17.95
N PHE A 225 0.42 -9.81 -17.28
CA PHE A 225 -0.41 -8.62 -17.17
C PHE A 225 -0.73 -8.04 -18.55
N ARG A 226 0.26 -7.87 -19.41
CA ARG A 226 0.06 -7.38 -20.79
C ARG A 226 -0.87 -8.27 -21.59
N GLU A 227 -0.83 -9.59 -21.35
CA GLU A 227 -1.74 -10.53 -22.00
C GLU A 227 -3.18 -10.39 -21.54
N VAL A 228 -3.38 -10.33 -20.23
CA VAL A 228 -4.72 -10.21 -19.61
C VAL A 228 -5.37 -8.86 -19.96
N PHE A 229 -4.56 -7.79 -20.06
CA PHE A 229 -5.05 -6.43 -20.30
C PHE A 229 -4.85 -5.97 -21.76
N LYS A 230 -4.63 -6.89 -22.71
CA LYS A 230 -4.53 -6.54 -24.15
C LYS A 230 -5.69 -5.62 -24.53
N CYS A 231 -5.35 -4.36 -24.87
CA CYS A 231 -6.20 -3.39 -25.57
C CYS A 231 -6.07 -3.59 -27.07
#